data_929f60cb4504732040e1b80741c18e8c
#
_entry.id   929f60cb4504732040e1b80741c18e8c
#
_cell.length_a   1.000
_cell.length_b   1.000
_cell.length_c   1.000
_cell.angle_alpha   90.00
_cell.angle_beta   90.00
_cell.angle_gamma   90.00
#
_symmetry.space_group_name_H-M   'P 1'
#
loop_
_entity.id
_entity.type
_entity.pdbx_description
1 polymer ?
#
loop_
_entity_poly.entity_id
_entity_poly.type
_entity_poly.pdbx_seq_one_letter_code
_entity_poly.pdbx_strand_id
1 'polypeptide(L)' 'MKDIIVTLHISRDDYLTFYQGQVQTVVATAQDGRVVRFPALILKNVVGHEGIHGTFQITFDSNNKFSSITRLQ' A
#
# COMPACT_ATOMS: atom_id res chain seq x y z
N MET A 1 8.16 -13.07 9.81
CA MET A 1 7.72 -12.19 8.72
C MET A 1 6.27 -12.48 8.40
N LYS A 2 5.51 -11.44 8.12
CA LYS A 2 4.11 -11.56 7.70
C LYS A 2 3.96 -11.03 6.30
N ASP A 3 3.25 -11.79 5.47
CA ASP A 3 2.88 -11.36 4.14
C ASP A 3 1.37 -11.16 4.10
N ILE A 4 0.94 -10.01 3.59
CA ILE A 4 -0.46 -9.68 3.50
C ILE A 4 -0.75 -9.23 2.08
N ILE A 5 -1.82 -9.77 1.50
CA ILE A 5 -2.21 -9.44 0.12
C ILE A 5 -3.38 -8.47 0.16
N VAL A 6 -3.20 -7.34 -0.50
CA VAL A 6 -4.22 -6.28 -0.58
C VAL A 6 -4.49 -5.94 -2.03
N THR A 7 -5.72 -5.55 -2.32
CA THR A 7 -6.08 -5.00 -3.63
C THR A 7 -6.29 -3.50 -3.44
N LEU A 8 -5.59 -2.70 -4.23
CA LEU A 8 -5.62 -1.24 -4.12
C LEU A 8 -6.19 -0.63 -5.39
N HIS A 9 -7.05 0.37 -5.20
CA HIS A 9 -7.60 1.18 -6.28
C HIS A 9 -7.54 2.64 -5.83
N ILE A 10 -6.39 3.27 -6.08
CA ILE A 10 -6.12 4.64 -5.65
C ILE A 10 -5.91 5.47 -6.90
N SER A 11 -6.75 6.48 -7.09
CA SER A 11 -6.62 7.37 -8.25
C SER A 11 -5.33 8.18 -8.16
N ARG A 12 -4.89 8.69 -9.30
CA ARG A 12 -3.72 9.55 -9.35
C ARG A 12 -3.90 10.78 -8.45
N ASP A 13 -5.09 11.37 -8.45
CA ASP A 13 -5.35 12.55 -7.63
C ASP A 13 -5.28 12.23 -6.14
N ASP A 14 -5.80 11.09 -5.72
CA ASP A 14 -5.70 10.65 -4.34
C ASP A 14 -4.25 10.36 -3.96
N TYR A 15 -3.49 9.75 -4.88
CA TYR A 15 -2.08 9.51 -4.63
C TYR A 15 -1.30 10.81 -4.44
N LEU A 16 -1.63 11.86 -5.21
CA LEU A 16 -0.96 13.16 -5.06
C LEU A 16 -1.19 13.75 -3.66
N THR A 17 -2.36 13.50 -3.08
CA THR A 17 -2.64 13.90 -1.71
C THR A 17 -1.66 13.25 -0.73
N PHE A 18 -1.38 11.97 -0.92
CA PHE A 18 -0.39 11.26 -0.10
C PHE A 18 1.00 11.83 -0.30
N TYR A 19 1.37 12.04 -1.56
CA TYR A 19 2.71 12.53 -1.92
C TYR A 19 2.97 13.92 -1.36
N GLN A 20 1.96 14.75 -1.28
CA GLN A 20 2.09 16.12 -0.75
C GLN A 20 2.14 16.16 0.79
N GLY A 21 2.06 15.00 1.43
CA GLY A 21 2.18 14.91 2.88
C GLY A 21 0.90 15.17 3.65
N GLN A 22 -0.24 15.30 2.97
CA GLN A 22 -1.52 15.51 3.61
C GLN A 22 -2.05 14.24 4.27
N VAL A 23 -1.66 13.08 3.75
CA VAL A 23 -2.00 11.78 4.32
C VAL A 23 -0.71 11.01 4.49
N GLN A 24 -0.44 10.55 5.71
CA GLN A 24 0.80 9.85 6.02
C GLN A 24 0.63 8.33 6.10
N THR A 25 -0.58 7.88 6.38
CA THR A 25 -0.86 6.46 6.60
C THR A 25 -2.01 6.02 5.71
N VAL A 26 -1.84 4.88 5.05
CA VAL A 26 -2.89 4.23 4.26
C VAL A 26 -3.47 3.10 5.09
N VAL A 27 -4.79 2.99 5.08
CA VAL A 27 -5.51 1.87 5.70
C VAL A 27 -6.14 1.07 4.57
N ALA A 28 -5.86 -0.22 4.53
CA ALA A 28 -6.39 -1.11 3.51
C ALA A 28 -6.91 -2.39 4.13
N THR A 29 -7.85 -3.04 3.44
CA THR A 29 -8.38 -4.33 3.87
C THR A 29 -7.72 -5.42 3.06
N ALA A 30 -7.09 -6.37 3.74
CA ALA A 30 -6.48 -7.52 3.10
C ALA A 30 -7.53 -8.50 2.59
N GLN A 31 -7.12 -9.41 1.72
CA GLN A 31 -8.03 -10.39 1.15
C GLN A 31 -8.67 -11.30 2.21
N ASP A 32 -7.98 -11.51 3.32
CA ASP A 32 -8.48 -12.33 4.43
C ASP A 32 -9.34 -11.54 5.42
N GLY A 33 -9.64 -10.27 5.13
CA GLY A 33 -10.47 -9.42 5.96
C GLY A 33 -9.74 -8.62 7.01
N ARG A 34 -8.44 -8.81 7.17
CA ARG A 34 -7.67 -8.02 8.14
C ARG A 34 -7.47 -6.60 7.65
N VAL A 35 -7.49 -5.66 8.59
CA VAL A 35 -7.18 -4.26 8.30
C VAL A 35 -5.68 -4.04 8.49
N VAL A 36 -5.04 -3.46 7.49
CA VAL A 36 -3.60 -3.20 7.49
C VAL A 36 -3.36 -1.72 7.39
N ARG A 37 -2.34 -1.24 8.07
CA ARG A 37 -1.89 0.15 8.00
C ARG A 37 -0.44 0.18 7.58
N PHE A 38 -0.11 1.08 6.67
CA PHE A 38 1.27 1.22 6.22
C PHE A 38 1.53 2.65 5.80
N PRO A 39 2.82 3.07 5.76
CA PRO A 39 3.15 4.44 5.35
C PRO A 39 2.78 4.68 3.90
N ALA A 40 2.13 5.81 3.62
CA ALA A 40 1.72 6.16 2.26
C ALA A 40 2.92 6.30 1.31
N LEU A 41 4.07 6.69 1.82
CA LEU A 41 5.26 6.90 1.00
C LEU A 41 5.76 5.65 0.30
N ILE A 42 5.45 4.46 0.82
CA ILE A 42 5.88 3.22 0.16
C ILE A 42 5.20 3.02 -1.19
N LEU A 43 4.06 3.67 -1.40
CA LEU A 43 3.31 3.54 -2.65
C LEU A 43 4.03 4.16 -3.84
N LYS A 44 5.01 5.03 -3.61
CA LYS A 44 5.79 5.61 -4.70
C LYS A 44 6.51 4.56 -5.54
N ASN A 45 6.73 3.38 -4.98
CA ASN A 45 7.42 2.29 -5.67
C ASN A 45 6.50 1.54 -6.63
N VAL A 46 5.19 1.74 -6.55
CA VAL A 46 4.21 0.98 -7.34
C VAL A 46 3.21 1.88 -8.06
N VAL A 47 3.34 3.20 -7.95
CA VAL A 47 2.42 4.13 -8.61
C VAL A 47 2.70 4.17 -10.11
N GLY A 48 1.62 4.18 -10.92
CA GLY A 48 1.70 4.35 -12.35
C GLY A 48 1.01 5.64 -12.80
N HIS A 49 0.81 5.78 -14.11
CA HIS A 49 0.20 6.99 -14.69
C HIS A 49 -1.22 7.23 -14.18
N GLU A 50 -1.95 6.17 -13.90
CA GLU A 50 -3.34 6.26 -13.48
C GLU A 50 -3.53 6.09 -11.98
N GLY A 51 -2.43 6.15 -11.22
CA GLY A 51 -2.45 5.92 -9.79
C GLY A 51 -1.99 4.53 -9.43
N ILE A 52 -2.66 3.90 -8.47
CA ILE A 52 -2.26 2.59 -7.98
C ILE A 52 -3.45 1.66 -8.10
N HIS A 53 -3.36 0.70 -9.01
CA HIS A 53 -4.42 -0.27 -9.25
C HIS A 53 -3.82 -1.65 -9.37
N GLY A 54 -4.31 -2.59 -8.61
CA GLY A 54 -3.86 -3.96 -8.69
C GLY A 54 -3.81 -4.65 -7.34
N THR A 55 -3.20 -5.83 -7.34
CA THR A 55 -3.04 -6.66 -6.16
C THR A 55 -1.57 -6.67 -5.77
N PHE A 56 -1.32 -6.44 -4.49
CA PHE A 56 0.04 -6.27 -3.97
C PHE A 56 0.24 -7.17 -2.76
N GLN A 57 1.45 -7.66 -2.62
CA GLN A 57 1.89 -8.38 -1.43
C GLN A 57 2.73 -7.42 -0.60
N ILE A 58 2.31 -7.21 0.65
CA ILE A 58 3.03 -6.37 1.60
C ILE A 58 3.65 -7.27 2.64
N THR A 59 4.96 -7.11 2.85
CA THR A 59 5.71 -7.91 3.82
C THR A 59 6.07 -7.04 5.01
N PHE A 60 5.79 -7.56 6.21
CA PHE A 60 6.17 -6.94 7.47
C PHE A 60 7.23 -7.79 8.16
N ASP A 61 8.15 -7.14 8.86
CA ASP A 61 9.20 -7.84 9.61
C ASP A 61 8.64 -8.37 10.93
N SER A 62 9.52 -9.00 11.74
CA SER A 62 9.13 -9.59 13.02
C SER A 62 8.65 -8.56 14.03
N ASN A 63 8.96 -7.29 13.84
CA ASN A 63 8.49 -6.19 14.69
C ASN A 63 7.23 -5.53 14.16
N ASN A 64 6.57 -6.13 13.15
CA ASN A 64 5.39 -5.60 12.48
C ASN A 64 5.64 -4.28 11.75
N LYS A 65 6.86 -4.04 11.34
CA LYS A 65 7.21 -2.89 10.53
C LYS A 65 7.20 -3.26 9.05
N PHE A 66 6.81 -2.31 8.22
CA PHE A 66 6.84 -2.50 6.78
C PHE A 66 8.25 -2.87 6.30
N SER A 67 8.34 -3.90 5.49
CA SER A 67 9.60 -4.33 4.89
C SER A 67 9.60 -4.12 3.38
N SER A 68 8.58 -4.61 2.68
CA SER A 68 8.54 -4.49 1.22
C SER A 68 7.12 -4.56 0.69
N ILE A 69 6.95 -4.05 -0.55
CA ILE A 69 5.71 -4.20 -1.29
C ILE A 69 6.05 -4.69 -2.69
N THR A 70 5.30 -5.68 -3.17
CA THR A 70 5.52 -6.29 -4.48
C THR A 70 4.19 -6.37 -5.22
N ARG A 71 4.18 -5.95 -6.49
CA ARG A 71 2.99 -6.07 -7.33
C ARG A 71 2.84 -7.53 -7.77
N LEU A 72 1.64 -8.09 -7.55
CA LEU A 72 1.31 -9.43 -8.00
C LEU A 72 0.53 -9.42 -9.30
N GLN A 73 -0.30 -8.42 -9.52
CA GLN A 73 -1.09 -8.28 -10.76
C GLN A 73 -1.19 -6.84 -11.19
#